data_178c6b8258aaae6c9253a67645f3ad50
#
_entry.id   178c6b8258aaae6c9253a67645f3ad50
#
_cell.length_a   1.000
_cell.length_b   1.000
_cell.length_c   1.000
_cell.angle_alpha   90.00
_cell.angle_beta   90.00
_cell.angle_gamma   90.00
#
_symmetry.space_group_name_H-M   'P 1'
#
loop_
_entity.id
_entity.type
_entity.pdbx_description
1 polymer ?
#
loop_
_entity_poly.entity_id
_entity_poly.type
_entity_poly.pdbx_seq_one_letter_code
_entity_poly.pdbx_strand_id
1 'polypeptide(L)'
;MYQPAFDDAVNRIVELASGDLGRSIPHIPDWTAKSAVTHVGLVFAFVQKSISQGSALSDQGVAGWANDTANQPDSMNLSTWFEGVAGELRETIWKHNPEETVWTSSRTFGTAKFWMRRMTQEAAMHRWDIESAYKEPKEIEPRLAVDGIDEFYGFFVSERLPAVFAGNGTLHLHAIDIDGEWMITRNSDGIDVDHSHGKGDVAARGTASDLLLFVWRRQGYDVLETFGDTSLLEEHQRLLQI
;
A
#
# COMPACT_ATOMS: atom_id res chain seq x y z
N MET A 1 10.46 9.97 8.94
CA MET A 1 9.28 9.11 8.95
C MET A 1 9.54 7.79 8.20
N TYR A 2 9.84 7.79 6.90
CA TYR A 2 9.82 6.58 6.09
C TYR A 2 10.84 5.50 6.51
N GLN A 3 12.13 5.81 6.62
CA GLN A 3 13.13 4.77 6.89
C GLN A 3 12.89 4.00 8.19
N PRO A 4 12.65 4.63 9.35
CA PRO A 4 12.33 3.87 10.57
C PRO A 4 11.08 3.00 10.42
N ALA A 5 10.01 3.50 9.78
CA ALA A 5 8.79 2.74 9.59
C ALA A 5 8.98 1.55 8.62
N PHE A 6 9.81 1.73 7.58
CA PHE A 6 10.23 0.64 6.69
C PHE A 6 11.00 -0.44 7.46
N ASP A 7 12.00 -0.02 8.24
CA ASP A 7 12.84 -0.94 9.02
C ASP A 7 12.01 -1.74 10.04
N ASP A 8 11.07 -1.08 10.74
CA ASP A 8 10.16 -1.74 11.68
C ASP A 8 9.25 -2.77 10.99
N ALA A 9 8.66 -2.40 9.85
CA ALA A 9 7.79 -3.30 9.09
C ALA A 9 8.57 -4.50 8.53
N VAL A 10 9.76 -4.28 7.97
CA VAL A 10 10.64 -5.35 7.44
C VAL A 10 11.05 -6.31 8.56
N ASN A 11 11.52 -5.80 9.70
CA ASN A 11 11.92 -6.63 10.84
C ASN A 11 10.76 -7.53 11.31
N ARG A 12 9.55 -6.98 11.36
CA ARG A 12 8.37 -7.75 11.75
C ARG A 12 8.00 -8.81 10.71
N ILE A 13 8.09 -8.52 9.42
CA ILE A 13 7.87 -9.50 8.35
C ILE A 13 8.91 -10.63 8.44
N VAL A 14 10.20 -10.32 8.66
CA VAL A 14 11.27 -11.32 8.82
C VAL A 14 10.99 -12.25 10.00
N GLU A 15 10.56 -11.69 11.14
CA GLU A 15 10.16 -12.47 12.31
C GLU A 15 9.02 -13.45 11.98
N LEU A 16 7.93 -12.95 11.38
CA LEU A 16 6.77 -13.76 11.01
C LEU A 16 7.08 -14.78 9.91
N ALA A 17 7.96 -14.44 8.97
CA ALA A 17 8.39 -15.33 7.90
C ALA A 17 9.19 -16.55 8.39
N SER A 18 9.62 -16.56 9.64
CA SER A 18 10.24 -17.71 10.31
C SER A 18 9.20 -18.68 10.92
N GLY A 19 7.91 -18.32 10.89
CA GLY A 19 6.81 -19.10 11.46
C GLY A 19 6.06 -19.97 10.44
N ASP A 20 4.78 -20.22 10.74
CA ASP A 20 3.89 -21.02 9.87
C ASP A 20 3.38 -20.17 8.68
N LEU A 21 4.05 -20.29 7.57
CA LEU A 21 3.75 -19.56 6.33
C LEU A 21 2.52 -20.07 5.57
N GLY A 22 1.93 -21.20 5.97
CA GLY A 22 0.72 -21.77 5.37
C GLY A 22 -0.58 -21.08 5.82
N ARG A 23 -0.52 -20.15 6.78
CA ARG A 23 -1.70 -19.44 7.31
C ARG A 23 -2.32 -18.54 6.27
N SER A 24 -3.64 -18.67 6.06
CA SER A 24 -4.42 -17.83 5.14
C SER A 24 -4.55 -16.40 5.66
N ILE A 25 -4.50 -15.44 4.76
CA ILE A 25 -4.79 -14.03 5.05
C ILE A 25 -6.31 -13.81 4.91
N PRO A 26 -7.01 -13.42 5.99
CA PRO A 26 -8.48 -13.48 6.02
C PRO A 26 -9.19 -12.62 4.96
N HIS A 27 -8.60 -11.48 4.60
CA HIS A 27 -9.19 -10.47 3.72
C HIS A 27 -8.65 -10.49 2.29
N ILE A 28 -7.65 -11.36 1.97
CA ILE A 28 -7.14 -11.55 0.62
C ILE A 28 -7.38 -13.00 0.21
N PRO A 29 -8.42 -13.28 -0.60
CA PRO A 29 -8.70 -14.63 -1.05
C PRO A 29 -7.48 -15.30 -1.69
N ASP A 30 -7.27 -16.58 -1.40
CA ASP A 30 -6.19 -17.42 -1.93
C ASP A 30 -4.76 -17.03 -1.50
N TRP A 31 -4.60 -15.99 -0.68
CA TRP A 31 -3.30 -15.61 -0.14
C TRP A 31 -3.02 -16.25 1.22
N THR A 32 -1.76 -16.64 1.37
CA THR A 32 -1.19 -17.09 2.63
C THR A 32 -0.09 -16.12 3.08
N ALA A 33 0.40 -16.26 4.31
CA ALA A 33 1.58 -15.53 4.77
C ALA A 33 2.77 -15.73 3.82
N LYS A 34 2.94 -16.95 3.25
CA LYS A 34 3.95 -17.23 2.22
C LYS A 34 3.76 -16.37 0.98
N SER A 35 2.52 -16.29 0.47
CA SER A 35 2.22 -15.49 -0.72
C SER A 35 2.56 -14.03 -0.50
N ALA A 36 2.21 -13.46 0.67
CA ALA A 36 2.48 -12.06 0.99
C ALA A 36 3.98 -11.77 1.12
N VAL A 37 4.74 -12.60 1.87
CA VAL A 37 6.20 -12.43 1.99
C VAL A 37 6.88 -12.52 0.63
N THR A 38 6.47 -13.49 -0.20
CA THR A 38 7.00 -13.65 -1.57
C THR A 38 6.69 -12.43 -2.43
N HIS A 39 5.45 -11.95 -2.40
CA HIS A 39 5.02 -10.77 -3.16
C HIS A 39 5.86 -9.54 -2.81
N VAL A 40 5.93 -9.20 -1.53
CA VAL A 40 6.69 -8.01 -1.09
C VAL A 40 8.16 -8.11 -1.44
N GLY A 41 8.77 -9.27 -1.25
CA GLY A 41 10.17 -9.47 -1.61
C GLY A 41 10.42 -9.35 -3.13
N LEU A 42 9.49 -9.84 -3.96
CA LEU A 42 9.58 -9.66 -5.42
C LEU A 42 9.39 -8.20 -5.83
N VAL A 43 8.46 -7.46 -5.19
CA VAL A 43 8.32 -6.01 -5.40
C VAL A 43 9.62 -5.29 -5.04
N PHE A 44 10.22 -5.61 -3.89
CA PHE A 44 11.46 -5.00 -3.42
C PHE A 44 12.62 -5.28 -4.39
N ALA A 45 12.79 -6.53 -4.80
CA ALA A 45 13.85 -6.90 -5.74
C ALA A 45 13.66 -6.23 -7.12
N PHE A 46 12.42 -6.16 -7.62
CA PHE A 46 12.11 -5.47 -8.86
C PHE A 46 12.46 -3.98 -8.79
N VAL A 47 12.04 -3.29 -7.73
CA VAL A 47 12.28 -1.86 -7.54
C VAL A 47 13.78 -1.57 -7.39
N GLN A 48 14.47 -2.35 -6.55
CA GLN A 48 15.90 -2.23 -6.31
C GLN A 48 16.70 -2.33 -7.63
N LYS A 49 16.43 -3.37 -8.42
CA LYS A 49 17.12 -3.60 -9.70
C LYS A 49 16.75 -2.55 -10.74
N SER A 50 15.48 -2.13 -10.82
CA SER A 50 15.02 -1.09 -11.74
C SER A 50 15.67 0.26 -11.46
N ILE A 51 15.79 0.66 -10.18
CA ILE A 51 16.52 1.88 -9.78
C ILE A 51 18.00 1.77 -10.19
N SER A 52 18.63 0.63 -9.88
CA SER A 52 20.05 0.40 -10.18
C SER A 52 20.36 0.40 -11.67
N GLN A 53 19.42 -0.08 -12.50
CA GLN A 53 19.53 -0.10 -13.95
C GLN A 53 19.11 1.22 -14.62
N GLY A 54 18.30 2.03 -13.92
CA GLY A 54 17.73 3.27 -14.45
C GLY A 54 16.53 3.06 -15.41
N SER A 55 15.94 1.84 -15.45
CA SER A 55 14.79 1.50 -16.27
C SER A 55 14.00 0.33 -15.68
N ALA A 56 12.74 0.14 -16.12
CA ALA A 56 11.95 -1.03 -15.74
C ALA A 56 12.61 -2.34 -16.22
N LEU A 57 12.52 -3.39 -15.41
CA LEU A 57 12.95 -4.75 -15.76
C LEU A 57 11.97 -5.47 -16.68
N SER A 58 10.74 -5.01 -16.74
CA SER A 58 9.66 -5.59 -17.56
C SER A 58 8.66 -4.51 -17.92
N ASP A 59 8.18 -4.52 -19.15
CA ASP A 59 7.08 -3.65 -19.61
C ASP A 59 5.75 -3.96 -18.93
N GLN A 60 5.61 -5.17 -18.39
CA GLN A 60 4.46 -5.61 -17.60
C GLN A 60 4.64 -5.34 -16.09
N GLY A 61 5.67 -4.59 -15.70
CA GLY A 61 5.97 -4.25 -14.31
C GLY A 61 6.36 -5.46 -13.46
N VAL A 62 6.08 -5.38 -12.17
CA VAL A 62 6.44 -6.44 -11.20
C VAL A 62 5.82 -7.78 -11.59
N ALA A 63 4.54 -7.81 -11.98
CA ALA A 63 3.85 -9.07 -12.30
C ALA A 63 4.52 -9.81 -13.46
N GLY A 64 4.87 -9.11 -14.53
CA GLY A 64 5.57 -9.72 -15.66
C GLY A 64 6.96 -10.26 -15.29
N TRP A 65 7.68 -9.51 -14.46
CA TRP A 65 8.99 -9.94 -13.99
C TRP A 65 8.91 -11.11 -13.00
N ALA A 66 7.92 -11.09 -12.10
CA ALA A 66 7.70 -12.14 -11.11
C ALA A 66 7.22 -13.47 -11.72
N ASN A 67 6.62 -13.46 -12.92
CA ASN A 67 6.22 -14.69 -13.62
C ASN A 67 7.42 -15.52 -14.12
N ASP A 68 8.60 -14.94 -14.25
CA ASP A 68 9.81 -15.70 -14.55
C ASP A 68 10.25 -16.48 -13.31
N THR A 69 10.29 -17.80 -13.44
CA THR A 69 10.67 -18.73 -12.35
C THR A 69 12.09 -18.48 -11.84
N ALA A 70 12.98 -17.91 -12.67
CA ALA A 70 14.33 -17.54 -12.26
C ALA A 70 14.35 -16.42 -11.20
N ASN A 71 13.29 -15.63 -11.10
CA ASN A 71 13.15 -14.55 -10.13
C ASN A 71 12.46 -15.00 -8.83
N GLN A 72 11.87 -16.20 -8.82
CA GLN A 72 11.17 -16.72 -7.63
C GLN A 72 12.16 -17.15 -6.55
N PRO A 73 11.85 -16.90 -5.26
CA PRO A 73 12.69 -17.35 -4.17
C PRO A 73 12.68 -18.88 -4.01
N ASP A 74 13.78 -19.42 -3.50
CA ASP A 74 13.78 -20.76 -2.94
C ASP A 74 12.89 -20.78 -1.69
N SER A 75 11.89 -21.67 -1.69
CA SER A 75 10.90 -21.75 -0.62
C SER A 75 11.45 -22.22 0.73
N MET A 76 12.66 -22.78 0.77
CA MET A 76 13.24 -23.33 2.01
C MET A 76 13.83 -22.29 2.94
N ASN A 77 14.14 -21.08 2.43
CA ASN A 77 14.78 -20.00 3.19
C ASN A 77 14.11 -18.62 2.94
N LEU A 78 12.77 -18.59 2.92
CA LEU A 78 12.03 -17.39 2.54
C LEU A 78 12.32 -16.18 3.45
N SER A 79 12.46 -16.39 4.75
CA SER A 79 12.81 -15.32 5.71
C SER A 79 14.17 -14.69 5.39
N THR A 80 15.21 -15.52 5.21
CA THR A 80 16.56 -15.05 4.88
C THR A 80 16.61 -14.37 3.49
N TRP A 81 15.89 -14.94 2.51
CA TRP A 81 15.77 -14.32 1.20
C TRP A 81 15.10 -12.93 1.28
N PHE A 82 13.97 -12.83 2.01
CA PHE A 82 13.25 -11.57 2.18
C PHE A 82 14.11 -10.52 2.88
N GLU A 83 14.81 -10.89 3.96
CA GLU A 83 15.74 -10.02 4.67
C GLU A 83 16.84 -9.48 3.73
N GLY A 84 17.40 -10.34 2.89
CA GLY A 84 18.43 -9.97 1.91
C GLY A 84 17.92 -8.95 0.89
N VAL A 85 16.76 -9.22 0.23
CA VAL A 85 16.21 -8.29 -0.78
C VAL A 85 15.73 -6.98 -0.16
N ALA A 86 15.20 -7.00 1.06
CA ALA A 86 14.83 -5.80 1.79
C ALA A 86 16.05 -4.94 2.15
N GLY A 87 17.16 -5.59 2.55
CA GLY A 87 18.43 -4.93 2.82
C GLY A 87 19.01 -4.25 1.57
N GLU A 88 19.04 -4.96 0.45
CA GLU A 88 19.50 -4.42 -0.84
C GLU A 88 18.65 -3.23 -1.31
N LEU A 89 17.32 -3.32 -1.17
CA LEU A 89 16.41 -2.23 -1.48
C LEU A 89 16.68 -1.02 -0.58
N ARG A 90 16.79 -1.25 0.72
CA ARG A 90 17.08 -0.23 1.72
C ARG A 90 18.36 0.53 1.37
N GLU A 91 19.45 -0.17 1.13
CA GLU A 91 20.71 0.45 0.73
C GLU A 91 20.57 1.22 -0.58
N THR A 92 19.83 0.69 -1.55
CA THR A 92 19.64 1.33 -2.85
C THR A 92 18.85 2.62 -2.74
N ILE A 93 17.73 2.64 -1.99
CA ILE A 93 16.86 3.83 -1.91
C ILE A 93 17.50 4.91 -1.02
N TRP A 94 17.95 4.56 0.19
CA TRP A 94 18.38 5.55 1.18
C TRP A 94 19.81 6.07 1.01
N LYS A 95 20.57 5.57 0.02
CA LYS A 95 21.82 6.23 -0.41
C LYS A 95 21.59 7.51 -1.22
N HIS A 96 20.39 7.66 -1.81
CA HIS A 96 20.02 8.83 -2.61
C HIS A 96 19.52 9.98 -1.72
N ASN A 97 19.73 11.21 -2.17
CA ASN A 97 19.00 12.34 -1.64
C ASN A 97 17.51 12.20 -2.04
N PRO A 98 16.54 12.51 -1.16
CA PRO A 98 15.12 12.41 -1.48
C PRO A 98 14.69 13.09 -2.78
N GLU A 99 15.28 14.21 -3.13
CA GLU A 99 14.97 14.97 -4.35
C GLU A 99 15.83 14.56 -5.56
N GLU A 100 16.71 13.58 -5.40
CA GLU A 100 17.50 13.06 -6.51
C GLU A 100 16.64 12.33 -7.53
N THR A 101 16.83 12.64 -8.81
CA THR A 101 16.12 11.97 -9.90
C THR A 101 16.57 10.53 -10.03
N VAL A 102 15.65 9.60 -9.93
CA VAL A 102 15.86 8.17 -10.15
C VAL A 102 14.75 7.61 -11.04
N TRP A 103 14.95 6.42 -11.57
CA TRP A 103 13.85 5.74 -12.25
C TRP A 103 12.68 5.51 -11.29
N THR A 104 11.45 5.78 -11.76
CA THR A 104 10.21 5.47 -11.04
C THR A 104 9.17 4.88 -11.99
N SER A 105 8.18 4.21 -11.44
CA SER A 105 7.03 3.71 -12.18
C SER A 105 5.89 4.75 -12.29
N SER A 106 6.04 5.91 -11.67
CA SER A 106 5.09 7.03 -11.74
C SER A 106 5.39 7.91 -12.95
N ARG A 107 4.34 8.51 -13.50
CA ARG A 107 4.44 9.54 -14.56
C ARG A 107 4.69 10.95 -13.99
N THR A 108 4.30 11.14 -12.73
CA THR A 108 4.33 12.45 -12.05
C THR A 108 5.53 12.58 -11.12
N PHE A 109 5.89 11.48 -10.42
CA PHE A 109 6.91 11.49 -9.38
C PHE A 109 8.18 10.79 -9.89
N GLY A 110 9.27 11.54 -10.06
CA GLY A 110 10.53 11.07 -10.64
C GLY A 110 11.73 11.10 -9.69
N THR A 111 11.52 11.11 -8.36
CA THR A 111 12.61 11.24 -7.37
C THR A 111 12.69 10.06 -6.42
N ALA A 112 13.82 9.92 -5.73
CA ALA A 112 14.03 8.87 -4.73
C ALA A 112 12.98 8.89 -3.60
N LYS A 113 12.45 10.09 -3.27
CA LYS A 113 11.39 10.27 -2.27
C LYS A 113 10.13 9.46 -2.60
N PHE A 114 9.79 9.32 -3.89
CA PHE A 114 8.68 8.46 -4.33
C PHE A 114 8.88 7.03 -3.85
N TRP A 115 10.07 6.45 -4.06
CA TRP A 115 10.34 5.08 -3.63
C TRP A 115 10.49 4.94 -2.11
N MET A 116 11.05 5.95 -1.43
CA MET A 116 11.11 5.98 0.03
C MET A 116 9.70 5.88 0.63
N ARG A 117 8.73 6.61 0.06
CA ARG A 117 7.33 6.57 0.44
C ARG A 117 6.68 5.24 0.06
N ARG A 118 6.70 4.92 -1.25
CA ARG A 118 5.97 3.77 -1.80
C ARG A 118 6.40 2.45 -1.16
N MET A 119 7.70 2.22 -0.96
CA MET A 119 8.19 0.97 -0.38
C MET A 119 7.94 0.88 1.13
N THR A 120 7.85 2.03 1.81
CA THR A 120 7.43 2.05 3.21
C THR A 120 5.94 1.69 3.35
N GLN A 121 5.08 2.26 2.51
CA GLN A 121 3.65 1.92 2.49
C GLN A 121 3.42 0.45 2.11
N GLU A 122 4.16 -0.06 1.13
CA GLU A 122 4.15 -1.46 0.72
C GLU A 122 4.50 -2.39 1.90
N ALA A 123 5.61 -2.09 2.59
CA ALA A 123 6.04 -2.85 3.76
C ALA A 123 5.01 -2.81 4.89
N ALA A 124 4.48 -1.63 5.21
CA ALA A 124 3.55 -1.44 6.31
C ALA A 124 2.20 -2.14 6.06
N MET A 125 1.66 -2.04 4.84
CA MET A 125 0.40 -2.69 4.47
C MET A 125 0.54 -4.21 4.52
N HIS A 126 1.58 -4.76 3.91
CA HIS A 126 1.76 -6.21 3.90
C HIS A 126 2.27 -6.78 5.23
N ARG A 127 2.95 -5.98 6.07
CA ARG A 127 3.15 -6.36 7.47
C ARG A 127 1.81 -6.62 8.16
N TRP A 128 0.85 -5.70 7.98
CA TRP A 128 -0.50 -5.85 8.55
C TRP A 128 -1.23 -7.07 7.98
N ASP A 129 -1.13 -7.30 6.66
CA ASP A 129 -1.70 -8.48 6.01
C ASP A 129 -1.16 -9.79 6.62
N ILE A 130 0.17 -9.88 6.80
CA ILE A 130 0.82 -11.07 7.37
C ILE A 130 0.44 -11.23 8.85
N GLU A 131 0.47 -10.16 9.64
CA GLU A 131 0.03 -10.20 11.04
C GLU A 131 -1.42 -10.69 11.19
N SER A 132 -2.30 -10.34 10.24
CA SER A 132 -3.69 -10.80 10.23
C SER A 132 -3.79 -12.33 10.06
N ALA A 133 -2.89 -12.96 9.32
CA ALA A 133 -2.82 -14.41 9.21
C ALA A 133 -2.46 -15.07 10.56
N TYR A 134 -1.76 -14.34 11.44
CA TYR A 134 -1.43 -14.78 12.79
C TYR A 134 -2.44 -14.30 13.84
N LYS A 135 -3.47 -13.54 13.44
CA LYS A 135 -4.49 -12.93 14.31
C LYS A 135 -3.92 -11.91 15.32
N GLU A 136 -2.85 -11.26 14.95
CA GLU A 136 -2.14 -10.26 15.77
C GLU A 136 -1.86 -8.95 14.99
N PRO A 137 -2.81 -8.43 14.15
CA PRO A 137 -2.54 -7.24 13.39
C PRO A 137 -2.38 -6.03 14.31
N LYS A 138 -1.29 -5.29 14.11
CA LYS A 138 -1.06 -4.01 14.79
C LYS A 138 -1.43 -2.87 13.88
N GLU A 139 -2.02 -1.84 14.43
CA GLU A 139 -2.34 -0.61 13.71
C GLU A 139 -1.13 -0.07 12.95
N ILE A 140 -1.40 0.60 11.83
CA ILE A 140 -0.41 1.37 11.10
C ILE A 140 -0.28 2.72 11.80
N GLU A 141 0.96 3.18 12.01
CA GLU A 141 1.24 4.45 12.71
C GLU A 141 0.44 5.59 12.05
N PRO A 142 -0.27 6.45 12.84
CA PRO A 142 -1.25 7.39 12.31
C PRO A 142 -0.71 8.33 11.22
N ARG A 143 0.51 8.87 11.37
CA ARG A 143 1.11 9.74 10.34
C ARG A 143 1.43 8.99 9.06
N LEU A 144 1.84 7.74 9.17
CA LEU A 144 2.09 6.89 8.03
C LEU A 144 0.78 6.52 7.34
N ALA A 145 -0.28 6.28 8.12
CA ALA A 145 -1.60 5.98 7.59
C ALA A 145 -2.21 7.16 6.82
N VAL A 146 -2.14 8.38 7.36
CA VAL A 146 -2.53 9.61 6.64
C VAL A 146 -1.79 9.74 5.32
N ASP A 147 -0.45 9.63 5.37
CA ASP A 147 0.39 9.65 4.17
C ASP A 147 0.04 8.54 3.17
N GLY A 148 -0.35 7.36 3.67
CA GLY A 148 -0.78 6.24 2.83
C GLY A 148 -2.11 6.47 2.11
N ILE A 149 -3.08 7.16 2.75
CA ILE A 149 -4.33 7.59 2.12
C ILE A 149 -4.04 8.62 1.03
N ASP A 150 -3.17 9.58 1.30
CA ASP A 150 -2.72 10.56 0.29
C ASP A 150 -2.01 9.90 -0.89
N GLU A 151 -1.18 8.88 -0.64
CA GLU A 151 -0.55 8.10 -1.71
C GLU A 151 -1.58 7.32 -2.53
N PHE A 152 -2.55 6.72 -1.87
CA PHE A 152 -3.60 5.95 -2.53
C PHE A 152 -4.34 6.81 -3.57
N TYR A 153 -4.86 7.94 -3.17
CA TYR A 153 -5.59 8.81 -4.09
C TYR A 153 -4.66 9.55 -5.06
N GLY A 154 -3.54 10.09 -4.57
CA GLY A 154 -2.62 10.90 -5.37
C GLY A 154 -1.76 10.13 -6.38
N PHE A 155 -1.61 8.81 -6.22
CA PHE A 155 -0.84 7.98 -7.13
C PHE A 155 -1.67 6.83 -7.72
N PHE A 156 -2.23 5.94 -6.88
CA PHE A 156 -2.91 4.77 -7.41
C PHE A 156 -4.19 5.14 -8.16
N VAL A 157 -5.04 5.96 -7.59
CA VAL A 157 -6.28 6.34 -8.25
C VAL A 157 -5.99 7.28 -9.41
N SER A 158 -5.22 8.35 -9.19
CA SER A 158 -4.98 9.37 -10.21
C SER A 158 -4.19 8.88 -11.41
N GLU A 159 -3.19 8.01 -11.23
CA GLU A 159 -2.33 7.56 -12.33
C GLU A 159 -2.70 6.18 -12.89
N ARG A 160 -3.28 5.29 -12.06
CA ARG A 160 -3.48 3.89 -12.42
C ARG A 160 -4.94 3.52 -12.63
N LEU A 161 -5.86 4.15 -11.92
CA LEU A 161 -7.26 3.77 -11.86
C LEU A 161 -8.26 4.92 -12.09
N PRO A 162 -7.93 6.02 -12.81
CA PRO A 162 -8.83 7.17 -12.85
C PRO A 162 -10.23 6.81 -13.38
N ALA A 163 -10.32 6.05 -14.45
CA ALA A 163 -11.59 5.66 -15.05
C ALA A 163 -12.40 4.68 -14.18
N VAL A 164 -11.74 3.91 -13.30
CA VAL A 164 -12.41 2.97 -12.39
C VAL A 164 -13.25 3.72 -11.36
N PHE A 165 -12.75 4.86 -10.89
CA PHE A 165 -13.40 5.69 -9.88
C PHE A 165 -14.35 6.75 -10.45
N ALA A 166 -14.48 6.85 -11.79
CA ALA A 166 -15.45 7.75 -12.40
C ALA A 166 -16.88 7.43 -11.93
N GLY A 167 -17.68 8.48 -11.69
CA GLY A 167 -19.04 8.31 -11.17
C GLY A 167 -19.60 9.58 -10.57
N ASN A 168 -20.48 9.46 -9.61
CA ASN A 168 -21.08 10.57 -8.88
C ASN A 168 -21.01 10.32 -7.38
N GLY A 169 -21.16 11.38 -6.61
CA GLY A 169 -21.21 11.35 -5.16
C GLY A 169 -19.92 11.80 -4.50
N THR A 170 -20.05 12.13 -3.23
CA THR A 170 -18.99 12.68 -2.40
C THR A 170 -18.81 11.83 -1.15
N LEU A 171 -17.55 11.38 -0.89
CA LEU A 171 -17.16 10.68 0.31
C LEU A 171 -16.30 11.61 1.17
N HIS A 172 -16.64 11.73 2.45
CA HIS A 172 -15.81 12.43 3.41
C HIS A 172 -15.18 11.43 4.38
N LEU A 173 -13.86 11.28 4.32
CA LEU A 173 -13.09 10.48 5.28
C LEU A 173 -12.49 11.41 6.34
N HIS A 174 -12.61 11.04 7.62
CA HIS A 174 -12.14 11.87 8.74
C HIS A 174 -11.42 11.02 9.79
N ALA A 175 -10.13 11.27 9.98
CA ALA A 175 -9.33 10.63 11.02
C ALA A 175 -9.66 11.26 12.39
N ILE A 176 -9.80 10.42 13.44
CA ILE A 176 -10.15 10.88 14.79
C ILE A 176 -8.98 10.92 15.77
N ASP A 177 -7.87 10.33 15.41
CA ASP A 177 -6.67 10.16 16.24
C ASP A 177 -5.49 11.06 15.80
N ILE A 178 -5.62 11.68 14.64
CA ILE A 178 -4.65 12.62 14.06
C ILE A 178 -5.38 13.60 13.13
N ASP A 179 -4.74 14.71 12.79
CA ASP A 179 -5.24 15.63 11.78
C ASP A 179 -5.17 14.99 10.38
N GLY A 180 -6.33 14.76 9.78
CA GLY A 180 -6.47 14.09 8.48
C GLY A 180 -7.93 14.04 8.01
N GLU A 181 -8.20 14.74 6.89
CA GLU A 181 -9.52 14.77 6.25
C GLU A 181 -9.37 14.69 4.73
N TRP A 182 -10.28 13.97 4.09
CA TRP A 182 -10.33 13.82 2.64
C TRP A 182 -11.76 13.94 2.16
N MET A 183 -12.02 14.97 1.35
CA MET A 183 -13.26 15.09 0.58
C MET A 183 -13.00 14.56 -0.83
N ILE A 184 -13.55 13.39 -1.12
CA ILE A 184 -13.40 12.71 -2.40
C ILE A 184 -14.67 12.96 -3.22
N THR A 185 -14.56 13.75 -4.26
CA THR A 185 -15.65 14.05 -5.21
C THR A 185 -15.46 13.21 -6.47
N ARG A 186 -16.42 12.34 -6.76
CA ARG A 186 -16.42 11.53 -7.99
C ARG A 186 -17.03 12.34 -9.12
N ASN A 187 -16.42 12.26 -10.30
CA ASN A 187 -16.88 12.92 -11.53
C ASN A 187 -16.74 11.99 -12.75
N SER A 188 -17.11 12.46 -13.94
CA SER A 188 -17.05 11.65 -15.18
C SER A 188 -15.65 11.17 -15.56
N ASP A 189 -14.61 11.86 -15.09
CA ASP A 189 -13.21 11.60 -15.48
C ASP A 189 -12.41 10.86 -14.41
N GLY A 190 -13.00 10.70 -13.20
CA GLY A 190 -12.36 10.04 -12.06
C GLY A 190 -12.78 10.65 -10.73
N ILE A 191 -11.81 11.15 -9.97
CA ILE A 191 -12.04 11.80 -8.67
C ILE A 191 -11.24 13.09 -8.55
N ASP A 192 -11.80 14.01 -7.76
CA ASP A 192 -11.08 15.13 -7.16
C ASP A 192 -10.99 14.89 -5.65
N VAL A 193 -9.83 15.15 -5.06
CA VAL A 193 -9.61 15.00 -3.62
C VAL A 193 -9.07 16.31 -3.06
N ASP A 194 -9.73 16.80 -2.03
CA ASP A 194 -9.25 17.93 -1.24
C ASP A 194 -9.29 17.62 0.26
N HIS A 195 -8.60 18.42 1.06
CA HIS A 195 -8.48 18.24 2.52
C HIS A 195 -9.41 19.18 3.29
N SER A 196 -10.50 19.64 2.65
CA SER A 196 -11.45 20.53 3.31
C SER A 196 -12.41 19.77 4.21
N HIS A 197 -12.76 20.40 5.34
CA HIS A 197 -13.88 19.94 6.15
C HIS A 197 -15.20 20.31 5.46
N GLY A 198 -16.05 19.32 5.22
CA GLY A 198 -17.32 19.55 4.53
C GLY A 198 -18.31 18.41 4.73
N LYS A 199 -19.52 18.60 4.20
CA LYS A 199 -20.55 17.56 4.21
C LYS A 199 -20.53 16.81 2.89
N GLY A 200 -20.09 15.54 2.92
CA GLY A 200 -20.26 14.60 1.80
C GLY A 200 -21.67 13.98 1.78
N ASP A 201 -21.99 13.27 0.70
CA ASP A 201 -23.18 12.40 0.64
C ASP A 201 -23.06 11.25 1.65
N VAL A 202 -21.84 10.80 1.90
CA VAL A 202 -21.48 9.90 2.99
C VAL A 202 -20.23 10.43 3.71
N ALA A 203 -20.19 10.23 5.04
CA ALA A 203 -18.98 10.43 5.82
C ALA A 203 -18.62 9.13 6.56
N ALA A 204 -17.30 8.86 6.66
CA ALA A 204 -16.75 7.75 7.43
C ALA A 204 -15.65 8.27 8.35
N ARG A 205 -15.74 7.95 9.64
CA ARG A 205 -14.82 8.39 10.69
C ARG A 205 -14.20 7.18 11.38
N GLY A 206 -12.92 7.23 11.66
CA GLY A 206 -12.18 6.18 12.34
C GLY A 206 -10.75 6.59 12.62
N THR A 207 -9.94 5.68 13.15
CA THR A 207 -8.51 5.92 13.23
C THR A 207 -7.92 6.07 11.82
N ALA A 208 -6.81 6.78 11.68
CA ALA A 208 -6.13 6.88 10.38
C ALA A 208 -5.77 5.49 9.83
N SER A 209 -5.39 4.55 10.71
CA SER A 209 -5.14 3.14 10.35
C SER A 209 -6.38 2.47 9.77
N ASP A 210 -7.55 2.58 10.42
CA ASP A 210 -8.79 1.97 9.93
C ASP A 210 -9.22 2.56 8.59
N LEU A 211 -9.10 3.87 8.43
CA LEU A 211 -9.38 4.53 7.16
C LEU A 211 -8.45 4.06 6.04
N LEU A 212 -7.15 3.93 6.30
CA LEU A 212 -6.19 3.39 5.33
C LEU A 212 -6.54 1.95 4.95
N LEU A 213 -6.85 1.11 5.93
CA LEU A 213 -7.23 -0.28 5.71
C LEU A 213 -8.55 -0.40 4.95
N PHE A 214 -9.50 0.50 5.21
CA PHE A 214 -10.73 0.61 4.43
C PHE A 214 -10.47 0.96 2.98
N VAL A 215 -9.70 2.00 2.67
CA VAL A 215 -9.44 2.42 1.27
C VAL A 215 -8.68 1.34 0.49
N TRP A 216 -7.89 0.50 1.15
CA TRP A 216 -7.20 -0.64 0.55
C TRP A 216 -7.99 -1.97 0.63
N ARG A 217 -9.25 -1.97 1.05
CA ARG A 217 -10.11 -3.16 1.20
C ARG A 217 -9.56 -4.24 2.14
N ARG A 218 -8.76 -3.86 3.12
CA ARG A 218 -8.30 -4.77 4.16
C ARG A 218 -9.33 -4.93 5.28
N GLN A 219 -10.16 -3.90 5.46
CA GLN A 219 -11.30 -3.89 6.39
C GLN A 219 -12.56 -3.35 5.69
N GLY A 220 -13.74 -3.76 6.15
CA GLY A 220 -15.01 -3.19 5.72
C GLY A 220 -15.25 -1.82 6.37
N TYR A 221 -16.26 -1.10 5.90
CA TYR A 221 -16.66 0.17 6.53
C TYR A 221 -17.41 -0.03 7.85
N ASP A 222 -17.74 -1.27 8.22
CA ASP A 222 -18.39 -1.64 9.48
C ASP A 222 -17.55 -1.37 10.73
N VAL A 223 -16.23 -1.17 10.57
CA VAL A 223 -15.33 -0.73 11.65
C VAL A 223 -15.32 0.80 11.82
N LEU A 224 -15.93 1.55 10.90
CA LEU A 224 -15.95 3.00 10.88
C LEU A 224 -17.31 3.54 11.39
N GLU A 225 -17.29 4.72 11.99
CA GLU A 225 -18.52 5.48 12.27
C GLU A 225 -18.99 6.14 10.97
N THR A 226 -20.18 5.79 10.48
CA THR A 226 -20.67 6.23 9.17
C THR A 226 -21.91 7.08 9.25
N PHE A 227 -22.05 8.07 8.36
CA PHE A 227 -23.18 8.98 8.25
C PHE A 227 -23.55 9.18 6.77
N GLY A 228 -24.81 9.14 6.42
CA GLY A 228 -25.31 9.34 5.07
C GLY A 228 -25.46 8.05 4.26
N ASP A 229 -25.25 8.09 2.97
CA ASP A 229 -25.48 6.98 2.05
C ASP A 229 -24.30 6.00 2.00
N THR A 230 -24.32 4.97 2.82
CA THR A 230 -23.25 3.95 2.90
C THR A 230 -23.08 3.13 1.64
N SER A 231 -24.02 3.16 0.68
CA SER A 231 -23.85 2.49 -0.61
C SER A 231 -22.66 3.02 -1.41
N LEU A 232 -22.29 4.29 -1.19
CA LEU A 232 -21.09 4.89 -1.78
C LEU A 232 -19.79 4.30 -1.22
N LEU A 233 -19.76 3.91 0.06
CA LEU A 233 -18.61 3.22 0.67
C LEU A 233 -18.48 1.79 0.13
N GLU A 234 -19.60 1.08 -0.01
CA GLU A 234 -19.63 -0.25 -0.63
C GLU A 234 -19.14 -0.20 -2.08
N GLU A 235 -19.62 0.79 -2.83
CA GLU A 235 -19.19 1.00 -4.21
C GLU A 235 -17.69 1.31 -4.28
N HIS A 236 -17.18 2.19 -3.42
CA HIS A 236 -15.76 2.52 -3.34
C HIS A 236 -14.90 1.26 -3.19
N GLN A 237 -15.24 0.38 -2.25
CA GLN A 237 -14.53 -0.89 -2.07
C GLN A 237 -14.69 -1.84 -3.26
N ARG A 238 -15.88 -1.91 -3.87
CA ARG A 238 -16.14 -2.78 -5.02
C ARG A 238 -15.33 -2.39 -6.26
N LEU A 239 -15.04 -1.11 -6.44
CA LEU A 239 -14.25 -0.61 -7.56
C LEU A 239 -12.77 -1.00 -7.48
N LEU A 240 -12.25 -1.22 -6.28
CA LEU A 240 -10.90 -1.70 -6.06
C LEU A 240 -10.83 -3.21 -6.29
N GLN A 241 -10.59 -3.62 -7.50
CA GLN A 241 -10.22 -5.01 -7.84
C GLN A 241 -8.68 -5.08 -7.91
N ILE A 242 -8.04 -5.19 -6.75
CA ILE A 242 -6.59 -5.34 -6.63
C ILE A 242 -6.30 -6.77 -6.19
#